data_f47078bfe420177f916a55cb5cb87a19
#
_entry.id   f47078bfe420177f916a55cb5cb87a19
#
_cell.length_a   1.000
_cell.length_b   1.000
_cell.length_c   1.000
_cell.angle_alpha   90.00
_cell.angle_beta   90.00
_cell.angle_gamma   90.00
#
_symmetry.space_group_name_H-M   'P 1'
#
loop_
_entity.id
_entity.type
_entity.pdbx_description
1 polymer ?
#
loop_
_entity_poly.entity_id
_entity_poly.type
_entity_poly.pdbx_seq_one_letter_code
_entity_poly.pdbx_strand_id
1 'polypeptide(L)'
;EYKGVRILGLGGCMQYIPGAENQYTERDMHARIRKLRWKLWRKKGFDILVTHAPAKGVNDMEDLPHQGFQAFCDLIKKYVPAYFIHGHVHANYGSSFKRKDTYGSTRVINAYEFYVIDYPPEE
;
A
#
# COMPACT_ATOMS: atom_id res chain seq x y z
N GLU A 1 1.55 -1.95 16.49
CA GLU A 1 2.11 -3.30 16.62
C GLU A 1 1.10 -4.21 17.31
N TYR A 2 0.95 -5.43 16.81
CA TYR A 2 0.04 -6.42 17.36
C TYR A 2 0.73 -7.79 17.42
N LYS A 3 0.85 -8.36 18.62
CA LYS A 3 1.52 -9.66 18.85
C LYS A 3 2.91 -9.76 18.20
N GLY A 4 3.68 -8.68 18.29
CA GLY A 4 5.02 -8.59 17.69
C GLY A 4 5.05 -8.26 16.19
N VAL A 5 3.91 -8.18 15.51
CA VAL A 5 3.82 -7.80 14.09
C VAL A 5 3.68 -6.29 13.98
N ARG A 6 4.59 -5.65 13.25
CA ARG A 6 4.61 -4.20 13.04
C ARG A 6 3.82 -3.88 11.78
N ILE A 7 2.78 -3.06 11.93
CA ILE A 7 1.88 -2.71 10.82
C ILE A 7 1.94 -1.20 10.59
N LEU A 8 2.20 -0.79 9.36
CA LEU A 8 2.12 0.60 8.92
C LEU A 8 0.86 0.79 8.08
N GLY A 9 0.01 1.75 8.46
CA GLY A 9 -1.20 2.10 7.72
C GLY A 9 -1.13 3.48 7.08
N LEU A 10 -1.55 3.60 5.82
CA LEU A 10 -1.64 4.86 5.07
C LEU A 10 -2.93 4.90 4.26
N GLY A 11 -3.86 5.76 4.65
CA GLY A 11 -5.12 5.94 3.95
C GLY A 11 -5.01 6.91 2.76
N GLY A 12 -6.09 6.98 1.99
CA GLY A 12 -6.25 7.91 0.88
C GLY A 12 -5.90 7.34 -0.49
N CYS A 13 -6.33 8.06 -1.53
CA CYS A 13 -6.06 7.70 -2.92
C CYS A 13 -5.45 8.88 -3.68
N MET A 14 -5.06 8.65 -4.93
CA MET A 14 -4.52 9.69 -5.81
C MET A 14 -5.55 10.79 -6.02
N GLN A 15 -5.11 12.04 -5.89
CA GLN A 15 -5.98 13.21 -6.06
C GLN A 15 -6.49 13.32 -7.50
N TYR A 16 -7.79 13.37 -7.66
CA TYR A 16 -8.46 13.65 -8.94
C TYR A 16 -9.47 14.78 -8.83
N ILE A 17 -9.83 15.19 -7.61
CA ILE A 17 -10.64 16.38 -7.32
C ILE A 17 -9.83 17.29 -6.39
N PRO A 18 -9.35 18.45 -6.83
CA PRO A 18 -8.60 19.36 -5.97
C PRO A 18 -9.38 19.75 -4.71
N GLY A 19 -8.73 19.63 -3.55
CA GLY A 19 -9.33 19.96 -2.25
C GLY A 19 -10.24 18.90 -1.65
N ALA A 20 -10.45 17.75 -2.32
CA ALA A 20 -11.25 16.66 -1.77
C ALA A 20 -10.54 15.97 -0.59
N GLU A 21 -11.32 15.54 0.39
CA GLU A 21 -10.78 14.82 1.54
C GLU A 21 -10.26 13.44 1.14
N ASN A 22 -9.23 12.99 1.86
CA ASN A 22 -8.61 11.67 1.66
C ASN A 22 -8.07 11.41 0.25
N GLN A 23 -7.78 12.49 -0.48
CA GLN A 23 -7.08 12.44 -1.76
C GLN A 23 -5.77 13.20 -1.65
N TYR A 24 -4.72 12.62 -2.18
CA TYR A 24 -3.35 13.13 -2.04
C TYR A 24 -2.62 13.12 -3.39
N THR A 25 -1.79 14.14 -3.62
CA THR A 25 -0.80 14.09 -4.69
C THR A 25 0.35 13.17 -4.29
N GLU A 26 1.19 12.79 -5.25
CA GLU A 26 2.44 12.05 -4.95
C GLU A 26 3.28 12.79 -3.91
N ARG A 27 3.42 14.11 -4.07
CA ARG A 27 4.17 14.98 -3.15
C ARG A 27 3.58 14.93 -1.73
N ASP A 28 2.26 15.02 -1.62
CA ASP A 28 1.56 14.96 -0.33
C ASP A 28 1.78 13.62 0.37
N MET A 29 1.69 12.54 -0.38
CA MET A 29 1.91 11.21 0.17
C MET A 29 3.35 11.03 0.65
N HIS A 30 4.34 11.48 -0.12
CA HIS A 30 5.75 11.50 0.32
C HIS A 30 5.94 12.31 1.60
N ALA A 31 5.27 13.47 1.73
CA ALA A 31 5.35 14.30 2.92
C ALA A 31 4.75 13.60 4.16
N ARG A 32 3.63 12.90 3.98
CA ARG A 32 3.00 12.09 5.05
C ARG A 32 3.94 10.99 5.54
N ILE A 33 4.60 10.29 4.62
CA ILE A 33 5.57 9.25 4.94
C ILE A 33 6.78 9.83 5.68
N ARG A 34 7.30 10.98 5.23
CA ARG A 34 8.42 11.66 5.91
C ARG A 34 8.14 11.97 7.37
N LYS A 35 6.90 12.33 7.71
CA LYS A 35 6.50 12.59 9.10
C LYS A 35 6.61 11.36 9.98
N LEU A 36 6.59 10.17 9.40
CA LEU A 36 6.69 8.91 10.11
C LEU A 36 8.13 8.40 10.26
N ARG A 37 9.11 9.08 9.68
CA ARG A 37 10.50 8.61 9.61
C ARG A 37 11.11 8.23 10.96
N TRP A 38 10.82 8.99 12.01
CA TRP A 38 11.33 8.71 13.36
C TRP A 38 10.72 7.46 13.97
N LYS A 39 9.42 7.27 13.78
CA LYS A 39 8.72 6.05 14.23
C LYS A 39 9.25 4.83 13.49
N LEU A 40 9.42 4.93 12.18
CA LEU A 40 9.96 3.86 11.34
C LEU A 40 11.39 3.49 11.73
N TRP A 41 12.21 4.50 12.00
CA TRP A 41 13.59 4.29 12.47
C TRP A 41 13.62 3.60 13.84
N ARG A 42 12.83 4.08 14.79
CA ARG A 42 12.77 3.50 16.15
C ARG A 42 12.24 2.06 16.15
N LYS A 43 11.29 1.76 15.30
CA LYS A 43 10.69 0.43 15.14
C LYS A 43 11.47 -0.47 14.20
N LYS A 44 12.53 0.02 13.59
CA LYS A 44 13.35 -0.70 12.59
C LYS A 44 12.51 -1.18 11.39
N GLY A 45 11.59 -0.35 10.91
CA GLY A 45 10.70 -0.65 9.80
C GLY A 45 9.36 -1.26 10.22
N PHE A 46 8.79 -2.05 9.35
CA PHE A 46 7.49 -2.69 9.55
C PHE A 46 7.41 -4.02 8.79
N ASP A 47 6.48 -4.86 9.19
CA ASP A 47 6.30 -6.21 8.61
C ASP A 47 5.19 -6.24 7.58
N ILE A 48 4.15 -5.42 7.77
CA ILE A 48 3.00 -5.33 6.88
C ILE A 48 2.70 -3.86 6.60
N LEU A 49 2.58 -3.52 5.31
CA LEU A 49 2.07 -2.23 4.86
C LEU A 49 0.60 -2.40 4.48
N VAL A 50 -0.28 -1.60 5.07
CA VAL A 50 -1.71 -1.58 4.76
C VAL A 50 -2.07 -0.19 4.23
N THR A 51 -2.57 -0.12 2.99
CA THR A 51 -2.99 1.13 2.38
C THR A 51 -4.37 0.97 1.74
N HIS A 52 -5.06 2.09 1.48
CA HIS A 52 -6.26 2.05 0.66
C HIS A 52 -5.88 1.93 -0.82
N ALA A 53 -5.02 2.83 -1.31
CA ALA A 53 -4.58 2.85 -2.71
C ALA A 53 -3.46 1.84 -2.99
N PRO A 54 -3.33 1.35 -4.24
CA PRO A 54 -2.22 0.49 -4.63
C PRO A 54 -0.90 1.27 -4.77
N ALA A 55 0.19 0.54 -4.99
CA ALA A 55 1.46 1.10 -5.42
C ALA A 55 1.47 1.24 -6.95
N LYS A 56 2.19 2.25 -7.45
CA LYS A 56 2.27 2.55 -8.89
C LYS A 56 2.85 1.36 -9.66
N GLY A 57 2.11 0.93 -10.69
CA GLY A 57 2.50 -0.19 -11.54
C GLY A 57 2.30 -1.56 -10.91
N VAL A 58 1.73 -1.63 -9.69
CA VAL A 58 1.51 -2.88 -8.97
C VAL A 58 0.03 -2.97 -8.61
N ASN A 59 -0.73 -3.73 -9.37
CA ASN A 59 -2.18 -3.89 -9.22
C ASN A 59 -2.99 -2.58 -9.33
N ASP A 60 -2.39 -1.50 -9.83
CA ASP A 60 -3.10 -0.24 -10.06
C ASP A 60 -3.77 -0.22 -11.45
N MET A 61 -4.51 0.85 -11.71
CA MET A 61 -5.14 1.12 -13.00
C MET A 61 -4.56 2.40 -13.60
N GLU A 62 -4.73 2.59 -14.91
CA GLU A 62 -4.20 3.77 -15.61
C GLU A 62 -5.01 5.04 -15.34
N ASP A 63 -6.29 4.91 -15.04
CA ASP A 63 -7.14 6.05 -14.73
C ASP A 63 -6.72 6.73 -13.42
N LEU A 64 -6.78 8.06 -13.39
CA LEU A 64 -6.21 8.86 -12.31
C LEU A 64 -6.69 8.46 -10.90
N PRO A 65 -8.01 8.23 -10.66
CA PRO A 65 -8.45 7.85 -9.32
C PRO A 65 -7.89 6.53 -8.79
N HIS A 66 -7.53 5.61 -9.69
CA HIS A 66 -7.06 4.27 -9.34
C HIS A 66 -5.56 4.08 -9.58
N GLN A 67 -4.84 5.16 -9.91
CA GLN A 67 -3.38 5.10 -9.97
C GLN A 67 -2.79 4.86 -8.60
N GLY A 68 -1.74 4.05 -8.55
CA GLY A 68 -0.98 3.82 -7.33
C GLY A 68 0.06 4.91 -7.07
N PHE A 69 0.58 4.92 -5.85
CA PHE A 69 1.63 5.86 -5.44
C PHE A 69 3.03 5.29 -5.65
N GLN A 70 3.90 6.05 -6.30
CA GLN A 70 5.33 5.74 -6.35
C GLN A 70 5.93 5.74 -4.94
N ALA A 71 5.42 6.59 -4.06
CA ALA A 71 5.82 6.66 -2.66
C ALA A 71 5.70 5.29 -1.95
N PHE A 72 4.70 4.50 -2.28
CA PHE A 72 4.54 3.15 -1.73
C PHE A 72 5.59 2.18 -2.28
N CYS A 73 5.92 2.29 -3.57
CA CYS A 73 7.01 1.53 -4.16
C CYS A 73 8.33 1.80 -3.44
N ASP A 74 8.64 3.06 -3.20
CA ASP A 74 9.87 3.48 -2.52
C ASP A 74 9.91 2.98 -1.08
N LEU A 75 8.77 3.02 -0.39
CA LEU A 75 8.62 2.55 0.99
C LEU A 75 8.85 1.03 1.07
N ILE A 76 8.29 0.27 0.14
CA ILE A 76 8.47 -1.19 0.07
C ILE A 76 9.93 -1.54 -0.24
N LYS A 77 10.56 -0.84 -1.17
CA LYS A 77 11.99 -1.05 -1.50
C LYS A 77 12.90 -0.81 -0.30
N LYS A 78 12.60 0.21 0.49
CA LYS A 78 13.42 0.58 1.64
C LYS A 78 13.29 -0.38 2.81
N TYR A 79 12.07 -0.79 3.16
CA TYR A 79 11.78 -1.56 4.37
C TYR A 79 11.49 -3.03 4.13
N VAL A 80 11.22 -3.42 2.91
CA VAL A 80 11.00 -4.81 2.48
C VAL A 80 10.02 -5.56 3.40
N PRO A 81 8.77 -5.09 3.56
CA PRO A 81 7.80 -5.78 4.38
C PRO A 81 7.45 -7.16 3.80
N ALA A 82 6.97 -8.07 4.64
CA ALA A 82 6.52 -9.38 4.17
C ALA A 82 5.28 -9.25 3.27
N TYR A 83 4.37 -8.35 3.64
CA TYR A 83 3.14 -8.09 2.90
C TYR A 83 2.92 -6.61 2.62
N PHE A 84 2.35 -6.34 1.45
CA PHE A 84 1.69 -5.09 1.11
C PHE A 84 0.21 -5.39 0.81
N ILE A 85 -0.69 -4.90 1.66
CA ILE A 85 -2.13 -5.13 1.54
C ILE A 85 -2.79 -3.82 1.16
N HIS A 86 -3.52 -3.82 0.04
CA HIS A 86 -4.24 -2.64 -0.42
C HIS A 86 -5.67 -2.99 -0.85
N GLY A 87 -6.47 -1.98 -1.14
CA GLY A 87 -7.81 -2.12 -1.68
C GLY A 87 -7.99 -1.23 -2.90
N HIS A 88 -9.07 -0.46 -2.92
CA HIS A 88 -9.42 0.58 -3.90
C HIS A 88 -9.75 0.05 -5.29
N VAL A 89 -8.95 -0.82 -5.87
CA VAL A 89 -9.24 -1.48 -7.16
C VAL A 89 -10.15 -2.67 -6.91
N HIS A 90 -11.40 -2.58 -7.37
CA HIS A 90 -12.43 -3.58 -7.13
C HIS A 90 -12.43 -4.66 -8.23
N ALA A 91 -12.82 -5.89 -7.88
CA ALA A 91 -12.88 -7.01 -8.81
C ALA A 91 -13.80 -6.77 -10.01
N ASN A 92 -14.82 -5.91 -9.85
CA ASN A 92 -15.78 -5.57 -10.90
C ASN A 92 -15.32 -4.49 -11.87
N TYR A 93 -14.07 -4.00 -11.75
CA TYR A 93 -13.49 -3.00 -12.67
C TYR A 93 -12.91 -3.64 -13.94
N GLY A 94 -13.20 -4.91 -14.21
CA GLY A 94 -12.84 -5.61 -15.43
C GLY A 94 -11.72 -6.62 -15.24
N SER A 95 -11.14 -7.06 -16.39
CA SER A 95 -10.17 -8.17 -16.44
C SER A 95 -8.80 -7.85 -15.83
N SER A 96 -8.54 -6.60 -15.44
CA SER A 96 -7.26 -6.17 -14.85
C SER A 96 -7.16 -6.42 -13.34
N PHE A 97 -8.23 -6.89 -12.69
CA PHE A 97 -8.19 -7.21 -11.27
C PHE A 97 -7.23 -8.37 -10.98
N LYS A 98 -6.33 -8.13 -10.06
CA LYS A 98 -5.36 -9.12 -9.60
C LYS A 98 -5.36 -9.14 -8.08
N ARG A 99 -5.74 -10.29 -7.49
CA ARG A 99 -5.76 -10.44 -6.03
C ARG A 99 -4.36 -10.53 -5.45
N LYS A 100 -3.49 -11.33 -6.08
CA LYS A 100 -2.14 -11.60 -5.60
C LYS A 100 -1.09 -11.17 -6.61
N ASP A 101 -0.02 -10.56 -6.13
CA ASP A 101 1.14 -10.19 -6.92
C ASP A 101 2.38 -10.18 -6.01
N THR A 102 3.51 -9.82 -6.57
CA THR A 102 4.75 -9.61 -5.84
C THR A 102 5.42 -8.32 -6.27
N TYR A 103 6.14 -7.70 -5.35
CA TYR A 103 7.02 -6.57 -5.62
C TYR A 103 8.35 -6.84 -4.90
N GLY A 104 9.37 -7.26 -5.66
CA GLY A 104 10.56 -7.84 -5.06
C GLY A 104 10.19 -9.10 -4.25
N SER A 105 10.56 -9.14 -2.98
CA SER A 105 10.20 -10.22 -2.06
C SER A 105 8.90 -9.97 -1.28
N THR A 106 8.29 -8.79 -1.44
CA THR A 106 7.04 -8.43 -0.76
C THR A 106 5.86 -9.06 -1.49
N ARG A 107 5.01 -9.77 -0.76
CA ARG A 107 3.75 -10.30 -1.27
C ARG A 107 2.70 -9.20 -1.29
N VAL A 108 2.09 -8.96 -2.46
CA VAL A 108 1.08 -7.92 -2.67
C VAL A 108 -0.30 -8.56 -2.73
N ILE A 109 -1.21 -8.08 -1.89
CA ILE A 109 -2.58 -8.59 -1.81
C ILE A 109 -3.56 -7.43 -2.01
N ASN A 110 -4.45 -7.56 -2.99
CA ASN A 110 -5.64 -6.72 -3.05
C ASN A 110 -6.72 -7.38 -2.20
N ALA A 111 -7.07 -6.72 -1.10
CA ALA A 111 -8.01 -7.25 -0.11
C ALA A 111 -9.46 -6.84 -0.37
N TYR A 112 -9.83 -6.59 -1.64
CA TYR A 112 -11.21 -6.27 -2.02
C TYR A 112 -12.20 -7.23 -1.34
N GLU A 113 -13.15 -6.67 -0.62
CA GLU A 113 -14.08 -7.34 0.30
C GLU A 113 -13.34 -7.93 1.50
N PHE A 114 -12.71 -9.08 1.36
CA PHE A 114 -11.81 -9.63 2.38
C PHE A 114 -10.86 -10.67 1.78
N TYR A 115 -9.77 -10.90 2.48
CA TYR A 115 -8.80 -11.95 2.17
C TYR A 115 -8.07 -12.36 3.43
N VAL A 116 -7.87 -13.64 3.65
CA VAL A 116 -7.16 -14.18 4.83
C VAL A 116 -5.72 -14.50 4.45
N ILE A 117 -4.79 -14.02 5.25
CA ILE A 117 -3.36 -14.33 5.10
C ILE A 117 -2.82 -14.95 6.38
N ASP A 118 -1.78 -15.74 6.25
CA ASP A 118 -1.01 -16.26 7.37
C ASP A 118 0.24 -15.40 7.59
N TYR A 119 0.61 -15.19 8.85
CA TYR A 119 1.84 -14.49 9.19
C TYR A 119 2.62 -15.28 10.27
N PRO A 120 3.94 -15.53 10.06
CA PRO A 120 4.69 -15.17 8.86
C PRO A 120 4.22 -15.94 7.62
N PRO A 121 4.45 -15.39 6.39
CA PRO A 121 4.05 -16.09 5.18
C PRO A 121 4.79 -17.42 5.05
N GLU A 122 4.12 -18.42 4.52
CA GLU A 122 4.75 -19.70 4.17
C GLU A 122 5.79 -19.48 3.06
N GLU A 123 6.85 -20.22 3.12
CA GLU A 123 7.92 -20.16 2.12
C GLU A 123 7.50 -20.67 0.74
#